data_d2fb6a83131fe87b948dc2ffd95b2c27
#
_entry.id   d2fb6a83131fe87b948dc2ffd95b2c27
#
_cell.length_a   1.000
_cell.length_b   1.000
_cell.length_c   1.000
_cell.angle_alpha   90.00
_cell.angle_beta   90.00
_cell.angle_gamma   90.00
#
_symmetry.space_group_name_H-M   'P 1'
#
loop_
_entity.id
_entity.type
_entity.pdbx_description
1 polymer ?
#
loop_
_entity_poly.entity_id
_entity_poly.type
_entity_poly.pdbx_seq_one_letter_code
_entity_poly.pdbx_strand_id
1 'polypeptide(L)'
;MDALNHVNHTVFIRWMETARMHYFVSCGFTTLLEEEGIGPILAGLKVDYHAPVTFPDAMTIQTTMTRIGNSSFDMGYRIASSARGGDTVATATVYGVVFDYKAGKPTPISDELRSKVLELEASET
;
A
#
# COMPACT_ATOMS: atom_id res chain seq x y z
N MET A 1 -10.68 13.82 12.46
CA MET A 1 -11.70 13.02 13.16
C MET A 1 -13.05 13.67 12.95
N ASP A 2 -14.10 12.89 12.97
CA ASP A 2 -15.45 13.40 12.79
C ASP A 2 -16.10 13.84 14.10
N ALA A 3 -17.34 14.30 14.04
CA ALA A 3 -18.08 14.82 15.20
C ALA A 3 -18.38 13.77 16.28
N LEU A 4 -18.23 12.48 15.96
CA LEU A 4 -18.41 11.37 16.91
C LEU A 4 -17.11 10.92 17.55
N ASN A 5 -16.03 11.67 17.34
CA ASN A 5 -14.70 11.36 17.85
C ASN A 5 -14.13 10.05 17.29
N HIS A 6 -14.60 9.61 16.14
CA HIS A 6 -14.07 8.46 15.42
C HIS A 6 -13.11 8.91 14.32
N VAL A 7 -12.15 8.06 14.02
CA VAL A 7 -11.23 8.28 12.90
C VAL A 7 -12.01 8.08 11.59
N ASN A 8 -11.97 9.09 10.74
CA ASN A 8 -12.69 9.08 9.48
C ASN A 8 -11.92 8.28 8.42
N HIS A 9 -12.63 7.75 7.42
CA HIS A 9 -12.03 6.87 6.41
C HIS A 9 -10.89 7.51 5.61
N THR A 10 -10.88 8.83 5.43
CA THR A 10 -9.78 9.52 4.73
C THR A 10 -8.46 9.43 5.50
N VAL A 11 -8.50 9.32 6.82
CA VAL A 11 -7.31 9.13 7.64
C VAL A 11 -6.75 7.73 7.43
N PHE A 12 -7.61 6.70 7.34
CA PHE A 12 -7.19 5.33 7.01
C PHE A 12 -6.49 5.30 5.65
N ILE A 13 -7.02 5.98 4.66
CA ILE A 13 -6.43 6.05 3.32
C ILE A 13 -5.05 6.71 3.36
N ARG A 14 -4.87 7.78 4.16
CA ARG A 14 -3.57 8.42 4.35
C ARG A 14 -2.55 7.50 5.00
N TRP A 15 -2.96 6.75 6.02
CA TRP A 15 -2.07 5.79 6.66
C TRP A 15 -1.60 4.72 5.67
N MET A 16 -2.51 4.23 4.84
CA MET A 16 -2.19 3.26 3.79
C MET A 16 -1.22 3.85 2.76
N GLU A 17 -1.45 5.09 2.34
CA GLU A 17 -0.57 5.79 1.41
C GLU A 17 0.84 5.91 1.99
N THR A 18 0.97 6.31 3.24
CA THR A 18 2.27 6.40 3.91
C THR A 18 2.99 5.06 3.94
N ALA A 19 2.29 3.98 4.28
CA ALA A 19 2.86 2.63 4.29
C ALA A 19 3.30 2.20 2.89
N ARG A 20 2.50 2.52 1.87
CA ARG A 20 2.80 2.22 0.47
C ARG A 20 4.04 2.96 -0.02
N MET A 21 4.20 4.24 0.36
CA MET A 21 5.38 5.02 -0.03
C MET A 21 6.66 4.43 0.57
N HIS A 22 6.62 3.99 1.82
CA HIS A 22 7.75 3.28 2.42
C HIS A 22 8.06 1.99 1.68
N TYR A 23 7.05 1.23 1.31
CA TYR A 23 7.22 0.00 0.53
C TYR A 23 7.89 0.28 -0.82
N PHE A 24 7.42 1.31 -1.54
CA PHE A 24 7.95 1.66 -2.85
C PHE A 24 9.41 2.12 -2.78
N VAL A 25 9.80 2.82 -1.73
CA VAL A 25 11.22 3.15 -1.51
C VAL A 25 12.03 1.87 -1.33
N SER A 26 11.55 0.95 -0.51
CA SER A 26 12.27 -0.29 -0.19
C SER A 26 12.44 -1.22 -1.38
N CYS A 27 11.48 -1.27 -2.30
CA CYS A 27 11.59 -2.13 -3.48
C CYS A 27 12.15 -1.43 -4.73
N GLY A 28 12.51 -0.15 -4.62
CA GLY A 28 13.18 0.57 -5.71
C GLY A 28 12.28 1.29 -6.69
N PHE A 29 10.96 1.34 -6.47
CA PHE A 29 10.03 2.05 -7.36
C PHE A 29 10.34 3.55 -7.44
N THR A 30 10.69 4.17 -6.32
CA THR A 30 11.00 5.60 -6.28
C THR A 30 12.21 5.91 -7.16
N THR A 31 13.26 5.10 -7.07
CA THR A 31 14.46 5.24 -7.89
C THR A 31 14.15 5.04 -9.38
N LEU A 32 13.35 4.03 -9.68
CA LEU A 32 12.94 3.73 -11.06
C LEU A 32 12.15 4.89 -11.67
N LEU A 33 11.27 5.51 -10.90
CA LEU A 33 10.50 6.67 -11.35
C LEU A 33 11.42 7.87 -11.66
N GLU A 34 12.38 8.15 -10.79
CA GLU A 34 13.33 9.25 -10.96
C GLU A 34 14.25 9.03 -12.16
N GLU A 35 14.74 7.82 -12.34
CA GLU A 35 15.73 7.52 -13.38
C GLU A 35 15.10 7.24 -14.75
N GLU A 36 13.98 6.54 -14.80
CA GLU A 36 13.39 6.04 -16.05
C GLU A 36 11.99 6.55 -16.34
N GLY A 37 11.36 7.22 -15.40
CA GLY A 37 9.98 7.68 -15.53
C GLY A 37 8.96 6.55 -15.49
N ILE A 38 9.32 5.41 -14.89
CA ILE A 38 8.46 4.25 -14.72
C ILE A 38 8.11 4.13 -13.26
N GLY A 39 6.83 4.12 -12.95
CA GLY A 39 6.37 4.05 -11.57
C GLY A 39 4.95 3.52 -11.43
N PRO A 40 4.46 3.43 -10.21
CA PRO A 40 3.12 2.91 -9.97
C PRO A 40 2.05 3.96 -10.23
N ILE A 41 0.91 3.50 -10.70
CA ILE A 41 -0.31 4.29 -10.75
C ILE A 41 -1.42 3.51 -10.05
N LEU A 42 -2.21 4.19 -9.24
CA LEU A 42 -3.32 3.57 -8.52
C LEU A 42 -4.49 3.40 -9.47
N ALA A 43 -4.94 2.16 -9.65
CA ALA A 43 -6.07 1.84 -10.51
C ALA A 43 -7.35 1.59 -9.71
N GLY A 44 -7.25 1.21 -8.45
CA GLY A 44 -8.41 0.96 -7.62
C GLY A 44 -8.05 0.77 -6.15
N LEU A 45 -9.06 0.87 -5.30
CA LEU A 45 -8.91 0.74 -3.86
C LEU A 45 -10.19 0.14 -3.28
N LYS A 46 -10.04 -0.86 -2.43
CA LYS A 46 -11.13 -1.41 -1.65
C LYS A 46 -10.74 -1.41 -0.18
N VAL A 47 -11.59 -0.86 0.68
CA VAL A 47 -11.36 -0.83 2.14
C VAL A 47 -12.57 -1.45 2.84
N ASP A 48 -12.31 -2.36 3.76
CA ASP A 48 -13.32 -2.95 4.62
C ASP A 48 -13.03 -2.53 6.06
N TYR A 49 -13.98 -1.86 6.69
CA TYR A 49 -13.87 -1.42 8.09
C TYR A 49 -14.54 -2.43 8.99
N HIS A 50 -13.80 -2.95 9.96
CA HIS A 50 -14.28 -4.01 10.86
C HIS A 50 -14.69 -3.49 12.23
N ALA A 51 -14.12 -2.34 12.65
CA ALA A 51 -14.40 -1.74 13.95
C ALA A 51 -14.13 -0.23 13.89
N PRO A 52 -14.85 0.57 14.67
CA PRO A 52 -14.56 1.99 14.78
C PRO A 52 -13.24 2.22 15.52
N VAL A 53 -12.54 3.27 15.13
CA VAL A 53 -11.31 3.73 15.79
C VAL A 53 -11.59 5.09 16.40
N THR A 54 -11.29 5.23 17.67
CA THR A 54 -11.47 6.48 18.43
C THR A 54 -10.12 7.02 18.86
N PHE A 55 -10.04 8.32 19.02
CA PHE A 55 -8.84 8.98 19.54
C PHE A 55 -8.87 8.98 21.09
N PRO A 56 -7.72 8.79 21.79
CA PRO A 56 -6.40 8.48 21.24
C PRO A 56 -6.18 6.98 21.03
N ASP A 57 -5.43 6.64 19.98
CA ASP A 57 -5.04 5.27 19.71
C ASP A 57 -3.73 5.26 18.89
N ALA A 58 -3.04 4.14 18.92
CA ALA A 58 -1.88 3.91 18.08
C ALA A 58 -2.22 2.80 17.08
N MET A 59 -1.95 3.05 15.81
CA MET A 59 -2.23 2.11 14.72
C MET A 59 -0.96 1.46 14.21
N THR A 60 -1.05 0.17 13.90
CA THR A 60 -0.02 -0.54 13.15
C THR A 60 -0.58 -0.82 11.77
N ILE A 61 0.13 -0.35 10.74
CA ILE A 61 -0.26 -0.58 9.35
C ILE A 61 0.76 -1.54 8.73
N GLN A 62 0.26 -2.69 8.28
CA GLN A 62 1.06 -3.68 7.58
C GLN A 62 0.63 -3.69 6.12
N THR A 63 1.59 -3.70 5.21
CA THR A 63 1.32 -3.80 3.77
C THR A 63 2.22 -4.86 3.14
N THR A 64 1.65 -5.61 2.21
CA THR A 64 2.36 -6.65 1.46
C THR A 64 1.93 -6.60 0.00
N MET A 65 2.82 -7.05 -0.88
CA MET A 65 2.48 -7.27 -2.28
C MET A 65 1.84 -8.64 -2.39
N THR A 66 0.54 -8.69 -2.61
CA THR A 66 -0.22 -9.96 -2.62
C THR A 66 -0.27 -10.62 -4.00
N ARG A 67 -0.10 -9.84 -5.06
CA ARG A 67 -0.10 -10.35 -6.43
C ARG A 67 0.77 -9.48 -7.31
N ILE A 68 1.54 -10.11 -8.20
CA ILE A 68 2.29 -9.43 -9.25
C ILE A 68 1.88 -10.05 -10.57
N GLY A 69 1.25 -9.27 -11.45
CA GLY A 69 0.90 -9.67 -12.80
C GLY A 69 1.94 -9.23 -13.82
N ASN A 70 1.56 -9.12 -15.06
CA ASN A 70 2.46 -8.66 -16.11
C ASN A 70 2.85 -7.19 -15.95
N SER A 71 1.85 -6.32 -15.83
CA SER A 71 2.04 -4.88 -15.57
C SER A 71 1.25 -4.39 -14.38
N SER A 72 0.44 -5.24 -13.76
CA SER A 72 -0.41 -4.90 -12.62
C SER A 72 0.04 -5.63 -11.36
N PHE A 73 -0.34 -5.08 -10.22
CA PHE A 73 -0.04 -5.67 -8.92
C PHE A 73 -1.15 -5.33 -7.92
N ASP A 74 -1.27 -6.16 -6.89
CA ASP A 74 -2.17 -5.91 -5.77
C ASP A 74 -1.37 -5.81 -4.48
N MET A 75 -1.71 -4.84 -3.64
CA MET A 75 -1.15 -4.70 -2.30
C MET A 75 -2.25 -4.88 -1.27
N GLY A 76 -1.99 -5.74 -0.29
CA GLY A 76 -2.88 -5.95 0.83
C GLY A 76 -2.47 -5.12 2.04
N TYR A 77 -3.43 -4.68 2.84
CA TYR A 77 -3.20 -3.88 4.04
C TYR A 77 -3.96 -4.46 5.21
N ARG A 78 -3.32 -4.42 6.37
CA ARG A 78 -3.97 -4.72 7.64
C ARG A 78 -3.69 -3.55 8.58
N ILE A 79 -4.75 -3.00 9.16
CA ILE A 79 -4.65 -1.92 10.13
C ILE A 79 -5.14 -2.45 11.47
N ALA A 80 -4.26 -2.42 12.47
CA ALA A 80 -4.52 -2.94 13.79
C ALA A 80 -4.47 -1.82 14.84
N SER A 81 -5.34 -1.93 15.84
CA SER A 81 -5.51 -0.93 16.90
C SER A 81 -4.86 -1.40 18.19
N SER A 82 -3.96 -0.59 18.75
CA SER A 82 -3.35 -0.86 20.06
C SER A 82 -4.38 -0.81 21.18
N ALA A 83 -5.35 0.10 21.11
CA ALA A 83 -6.42 0.22 22.11
C ALA A 83 -7.33 -1.01 22.15
N ARG A 84 -7.34 -1.81 21.08
CA ARG A 84 -8.11 -3.06 20.97
C ARG A 84 -7.23 -4.30 21.08
N GLY A 85 -6.06 -4.18 21.71
CA GLY A 85 -5.16 -5.32 21.94
C GLY A 85 -4.49 -5.84 20.67
N GLY A 86 -4.38 -5.03 19.63
CA GLY A 86 -3.81 -5.44 18.34
C GLY A 86 -4.81 -6.04 17.37
N ASP A 87 -6.11 -5.93 17.65
CA ASP A 87 -7.15 -6.42 16.74
C ASP A 87 -7.15 -5.67 15.43
N THR A 88 -7.44 -6.38 14.35
CA THR A 88 -7.62 -5.78 13.03
C THR A 88 -8.90 -4.95 12.99
N VAL A 89 -8.76 -3.67 12.68
CA VAL A 89 -9.89 -2.74 12.59
C VAL A 89 -10.27 -2.41 11.15
N ALA A 90 -9.34 -2.63 10.22
CA ALA A 90 -9.60 -2.46 8.79
C ALA A 90 -8.66 -3.34 7.97
N THR A 91 -9.14 -3.75 6.81
CA THR A 91 -8.33 -4.42 5.79
C THR A 91 -8.57 -3.70 4.47
N ALA A 92 -7.60 -3.75 3.58
CA ALA A 92 -7.73 -3.08 2.30
C ALA A 92 -6.93 -3.78 1.22
N THR A 93 -7.32 -3.54 -0.04
CA THR A 93 -6.56 -3.94 -1.22
C THR A 93 -6.41 -2.73 -2.12
N VAL A 94 -5.20 -2.49 -2.58
CA VAL A 94 -4.90 -1.48 -3.59
C VAL A 94 -4.55 -2.22 -4.88
N TYR A 95 -5.15 -1.79 -5.97
CA TYR A 95 -4.89 -2.31 -7.32
C TYR A 95 -4.03 -1.28 -8.04
N GLY A 96 -2.84 -1.68 -8.44
CA GLY A 96 -1.90 -0.79 -9.09
C GLY A 96 -1.45 -1.31 -10.46
N VAL A 97 -0.91 -0.40 -11.25
CA VAL A 97 -0.35 -0.69 -12.57
C VAL A 97 1.01 -0.02 -12.64
N VAL A 98 1.99 -0.71 -13.20
CA VAL A 98 3.28 -0.12 -13.51
C VAL A 98 3.15 0.64 -14.81
N PHE A 99 3.46 1.91 -14.77
CA PHE A 99 3.15 2.85 -15.84
C PHE A 99 4.42 3.57 -16.31
N ASP A 100 4.57 3.69 -17.62
CA ASP A 100 5.62 4.50 -18.22
C ASP A 100 5.06 5.90 -18.46
N TYR A 101 5.48 6.85 -17.61
CA TYR A 101 4.96 8.22 -17.67
C TYR A 101 5.46 8.99 -18.89
N LYS A 102 6.57 8.58 -19.49
CA LYS A 102 7.07 9.20 -20.73
C LYS A 102 6.28 8.73 -21.95
N ALA A 103 5.98 7.44 -22.00
CA ALA A 103 5.19 6.86 -23.09
C ALA A 103 3.68 7.02 -22.89
N GLY A 104 3.22 7.30 -21.68
CA GLY A 104 1.81 7.47 -21.36
C GLY A 104 1.02 6.18 -21.42
N LYS A 105 1.61 5.06 -21.02
CA LYS A 105 0.96 3.74 -21.08
C LYS A 105 1.52 2.78 -20.03
N PRO A 106 0.77 1.71 -19.68
CA PRO A 106 1.30 0.64 -18.84
C PRO A 106 2.52 -0.02 -19.47
N THR A 107 3.43 -0.48 -18.62
CA THR A 107 4.62 -1.21 -19.07
C THR A 107 4.78 -2.48 -18.23
N PRO A 108 5.34 -3.55 -18.81
CA PRO A 108 5.58 -4.78 -18.02
C PRO A 108 6.49 -4.54 -16.83
N ILE A 109 6.21 -5.23 -15.74
CA ILE A 109 7.06 -5.20 -14.55
C ILE A 109 8.38 -5.88 -14.88
N SER A 110 9.50 -5.16 -14.70
CA SER A 110 10.83 -5.69 -14.99
C SER A 110 11.19 -6.84 -14.05
N ASP A 111 12.08 -7.73 -14.50
CA ASP A 111 12.57 -8.82 -13.68
C ASP A 111 13.31 -8.29 -12.45
N GLU A 112 14.02 -7.18 -12.58
CA GLU A 112 14.73 -6.53 -11.47
C GLU A 112 13.77 -6.06 -10.39
N LEU A 113 12.70 -5.37 -10.77
CA LEU A 113 11.69 -4.90 -9.83
C LEU A 113 10.96 -6.08 -9.17
N ARG A 114 10.62 -7.09 -9.95
CA ARG A 114 9.98 -8.31 -9.46
C ARG A 114 10.84 -9.02 -8.43
N SER A 115 12.14 -9.12 -8.70
CA SER A 115 13.11 -9.72 -7.77
C SER A 115 13.22 -8.95 -6.47
N LYS A 116 13.26 -7.63 -6.53
CA LYS A 116 13.32 -6.77 -5.34
C LYS A 116 12.07 -6.90 -4.46
N VAL A 117 10.90 -7.00 -5.08
CA VAL A 117 9.66 -7.24 -4.35
C VAL A 117 9.67 -8.60 -3.67
N LEU A 118 10.11 -9.64 -4.36
CA LEU A 118 10.20 -11.00 -3.79
C LEU A 118 11.17 -11.06 -2.62
N GLU A 119 12.32 -10.39 -2.71
CA GLU A 119 13.28 -10.28 -1.61
C GLU A 119 12.66 -9.57 -0.40
N LEU A 120 11.98 -8.47 -0.62
CA LEU A 120 11.35 -7.69 0.44
C LEU A 120 10.28 -8.52 1.16
N GLU A 121 9.43 -9.22 0.41
CA GLU A 121 8.39 -10.08 1.00
C GLU A 121 9.00 -11.24 1.79
N ALA A 122 10.07 -11.85 1.29
CA ALA A 122 10.75 -12.94 2.00
C ALA A 122 11.38 -12.47 3.31
N SER A 123 11.89 -11.24 3.36
CA SER A 123 12.56 -10.70 4.56
C SER A 123 11.59 -10.35 5.69
N GLU A 124 10.29 -10.23 5.41
CA GLU A 124 9.26 -9.88 6.38
C GLU A 124 8.61 -11.10 7.04
N THR A 125 8.94 -12.28 6.60
CA THR A 125 8.47 -13.51 7.22
C THR A 125 9.49 -14.02 8.23
#